data_977806df831c913facf883d2dd78d266
#
_entry.id   977806df831c913facf883d2dd78d266
#
_cell.length_a   1.000
_cell.length_b   1.000
_cell.length_c   1.000
_cell.angle_alpha   90.00
_cell.angle_beta   90.00
_cell.angle_gamma   90.00
#
_symmetry.space_group_name_H-M   'P 1'
#
loop_
_entity.id
_entity.type
_entity.pdbx_description
1 polymer ?
#
loop_
_entity_poly.entity_id
_entity_poly.type
_entity_poly.pdbx_seq_one_letter_code
_entity_poly.pdbx_strand_id
1 'polypeptide(L)'
;MAAVCIRLALLVAATAIVGSSIARAAEHTLMPSPQTVQIGNFNAATKPVLTIESGDIVTIETAAAMEPAEIDQAGVVPPSAVPDYLRTIYREVTDRGPGPHILTGPIAVNGAQPGDVLEVRILAIDLAVDYGYNRQRPYTGALPEEFPGFFQRIVKINRNAKTTEIAPGVVIPLERPFFGTMGVAPLPAMGRISSGPPGVHTGNIDNKDVAAGATLYMPVYAAGALFSVGDGHGAQGQGEVDLSAVETGLRGRFQFIVRKNLRLTWPRAETATHWIVMGLNPNLEEAMRIAVRETIGFLTQRFPKLSREEAYMITSIAVDYHVTQVVDGTKGIHGMIPKSIFVGQ
;
A
#
# COMPACT_ATOMS: atom_id res chain seq x y z
N MET A 1 75.48 -40.94 -27.52
CA MET A 1 74.09 -41.00 -27.79
C MET A 1 73.33 -40.84 -26.43
N ALA A 2 72.88 -39.64 -26.11
CA ALA A 2 72.15 -39.34 -24.84
C ALA A 2 70.68 -39.17 -25.14
N ALA A 3 69.86 -40.02 -24.54
CA ALA A 3 68.36 -39.94 -24.66
C ALA A 3 67.83 -38.91 -23.66
N VAL A 4 67.10 -37.91 -24.21
CA VAL A 4 66.39 -36.89 -23.40
C VAL A 4 64.96 -37.39 -23.19
N CYS A 5 64.63 -37.67 -21.92
CA CYS A 5 63.23 -37.94 -21.52
C CYS A 5 62.48 -36.63 -21.21
N ILE A 6 61.58 -36.26 -22.03
CA ILE A 6 60.62 -35.14 -21.77
C ILE A 6 59.46 -35.67 -20.93
N ARG A 7 59.33 -35.20 -19.71
CA ARG A 7 58.12 -35.44 -18.85
C ARG A 7 57.09 -34.38 -19.16
N LEU A 8 55.98 -34.78 -19.71
CA LEU A 8 54.80 -33.95 -19.92
C LEU A 8 53.99 -33.90 -18.61
N ALA A 9 53.93 -32.74 -17.97
CA ALA A 9 53.07 -32.51 -16.80
C ALA A 9 51.69 -32.04 -17.28
N LEU A 10 50.67 -32.89 -17.07
CA LEU A 10 49.25 -32.50 -17.28
C LEU A 10 48.82 -31.64 -16.08
N LEU A 11 48.55 -30.37 -16.34
CA LEU A 11 47.85 -29.49 -15.41
C LEU A 11 46.32 -29.73 -15.57
N VAL A 12 45.71 -30.37 -14.57
CA VAL A 12 44.25 -30.47 -14.48
C VAL A 12 43.73 -29.20 -13.82
N ALA A 13 43.15 -28.29 -14.60
CA ALA A 13 42.46 -27.13 -14.07
C ALA A 13 41.08 -27.56 -13.56
N ALA A 14 40.92 -27.61 -12.24
CA ALA A 14 39.61 -27.80 -11.60
C ALA A 14 38.80 -26.50 -11.70
N THR A 15 37.85 -26.44 -12.62
CA THR A 15 36.86 -25.38 -12.69
C THR A 15 35.83 -25.58 -11.56
N ALA A 16 35.93 -24.77 -10.50
CA ALA A 16 34.93 -24.70 -9.47
C ALA A 16 33.65 -24.05 -10.06
N ILE A 17 32.63 -24.86 -10.31
CA ILE A 17 31.31 -24.38 -10.65
C ILE A 17 30.72 -23.80 -9.35
N VAL A 18 30.79 -22.48 -9.20
CA VAL A 18 30.06 -21.76 -8.16
C VAL A 18 28.57 -21.83 -8.55
N GLY A 19 27.89 -22.84 -8.05
CA GLY A 19 26.44 -22.95 -8.18
C GLY A 19 25.79 -21.79 -7.43
N SER A 20 25.29 -20.78 -8.16
CA SER A 20 24.39 -19.79 -7.61
C SER A 20 23.12 -20.52 -7.21
N SER A 21 22.99 -20.85 -5.92
CA SER A 21 21.71 -21.29 -5.36
C SER A 21 20.74 -20.14 -5.56
N ILE A 22 19.72 -20.31 -6.41
CA ILE A 22 18.56 -19.43 -6.45
C ILE A 22 17.90 -19.58 -5.07
N ALA A 23 18.15 -18.64 -4.19
CA ALA A 23 17.49 -18.59 -2.89
C ALA A 23 15.99 -18.49 -3.17
N ARG A 24 15.24 -19.52 -2.76
CA ARG A 24 13.77 -19.49 -2.83
C ARG A 24 13.29 -18.40 -1.88
N ALA A 25 12.34 -17.56 -2.35
CA ALA A 25 11.67 -16.56 -1.52
C ALA A 25 11.11 -17.24 -0.26
N ALA A 26 11.47 -16.71 0.91
CA ALA A 26 10.90 -17.18 2.16
C ALA A 26 9.46 -16.66 2.31
N GLU A 27 8.64 -17.41 3.04
CA GLU A 27 7.26 -17.03 3.35
C GLU A 27 7.14 -16.76 4.84
N HIS A 28 6.55 -15.62 5.19
CA HIS A 28 6.33 -15.15 6.54
C HIS A 28 4.85 -14.87 6.77
N THR A 29 4.43 -14.84 8.03
CA THR A 29 3.09 -14.39 8.44
C THR A 29 3.23 -13.36 9.55
N LEU A 30 2.51 -12.26 9.43
CA LEU A 30 2.47 -11.19 10.43
C LEU A 30 1.01 -10.90 10.79
N MET A 31 0.65 -11.23 12.04
CA MET A 31 -0.69 -10.99 12.59
C MET A 31 -0.69 -9.71 13.42
N PRO A 32 -1.80 -8.96 13.48
CA PRO A 32 -1.92 -7.81 14.35
C PRO A 32 -1.93 -8.24 15.82
N SER A 33 -1.16 -7.53 16.63
CA SER A 33 -1.09 -7.69 18.09
C SER A 33 -0.58 -6.37 18.70
N PRO A 34 -0.63 -6.18 20.01
CA PRO A 34 -0.04 -4.99 20.65
C PRO A 34 1.45 -4.77 20.31
N GLN A 35 2.17 -5.85 19.99
CA GLN A 35 3.60 -5.82 19.67
C GLN A 35 3.90 -5.61 18.18
N THR A 36 2.90 -5.84 17.32
CA THR A 36 3.08 -5.82 15.86
C THR A 36 2.30 -4.72 15.16
N VAL A 37 1.65 -3.84 15.92
CA VAL A 37 0.95 -2.69 15.36
C VAL A 37 1.54 -1.38 15.85
N GLN A 38 1.44 -0.35 15.03
CA GLN A 38 1.57 1.04 15.41
C GLN A 38 0.25 1.76 15.10
N ILE A 39 -0.22 2.60 16.04
CA ILE A 39 -1.49 3.30 15.88
C ILE A 39 -1.24 4.75 15.50
N GLY A 40 -1.85 5.19 14.41
CA GLY A 40 -1.97 6.58 14.02
C GLY A 40 -0.70 7.24 13.49
N ASN A 41 0.37 6.49 13.20
CA ASN A 41 1.60 7.13 12.77
C ASN A 41 2.51 6.29 11.89
N PHE A 42 3.43 6.98 11.17
CA PHE A 42 4.66 6.43 10.61
C PHE A 42 5.85 7.12 11.28
N ASN A 43 6.92 6.36 11.59
CA ASN A 43 8.10 6.89 12.24
C ASN A 43 9.35 6.08 11.89
N ALA A 44 10.38 6.74 11.38
CA ALA A 44 11.65 6.10 11.02
C ALA A 44 12.44 5.56 12.24
N ALA A 45 12.10 6.00 13.46
CA ALA A 45 12.70 5.50 14.69
C ALA A 45 12.01 4.24 15.25
N THR A 46 10.88 3.81 14.68
CA THR A 46 10.18 2.61 15.15
C THR A 46 10.99 1.36 14.79
N LYS A 47 11.19 0.50 15.78
CA LYS A 47 11.89 -0.78 15.57
C LYS A 47 11.04 -1.71 14.70
N PRO A 48 11.62 -2.40 13.71
CA PRO A 48 10.87 -3.36 12.92
C PRO A 48 10.41 -4.54 13.77
N VAL A 49 9.20 -5.01 13.50
CA VAL A 49 8.61 -6.20 14.14
C VAL A 49 8.92 -7.48 13.36
N LEU A 50 9.33 -7.32 12.11
CA LEU A 50 9.77 -8.38 11.22
C LEU A 50 10.87 -7.84 10.32
N THR A 51 11.91 -8.66 10.06
CA THR A 51 12.95 -8.35 9.07
C THR A 51 12.96 -9.47 8.03
N ILE A 52 12.97 -9.10 6.76
CA ILE A 52 12.88 -10.00 5.61
C ILE A 52 13.97 -9.70 4.59
N GLU A 53 14.20 -10.63 3.67
CA GLU A 53 15.06 -10.42 2.50
C GLU A 53 14.26 -9.86 1.31
N SER A 54 14.97 -9.20 0.40
CA SER A 54 14.36 -8.79 -0.88
C SER A 54 14.00 -10.01 -1.71
N GLY A 55 12.72 -10.12 -2.07
CA GLY A 55 12.13 -11.26 -2.76
C GLY A 55 11.15 -12.05 -1.88
N ASP A 56 11.22 -11.92 -0.58
CA ASP A 56 10.36 -12.63 0.37
C ASP A 56 8.89 -12.24 0.23
N ILE A 57 8.03 -13.16 0.69
CA ILE A 57 6.58 -13.01 0.70
C ILE A 57 6.10 -12.95 2.15
N VAL A 58 5.24 -11.97 2.45
CA VAL A 58 4.60 -11.86 3.77
C VAL A 58 3.09 -11.88 3.62
N THR A 59 2.43 -12.76 4.38
CA THR A 59 1.00 -12.70 4.60
C THR A 59 0.74 -11.83 5.82
N ILE A 60 0.04 -10.72 5.65
CA ILE A 60 -0.21 -9.72 6.69
C ILE A 60 -1.71 -9.62 6.92
N GLU A 61 -2.15 -9.73 8.17
CA GLU A 61 -3.52 -9.40 8.55
C GLU A 61 -3.56 -8.01 9.18
N THR A 62 -4.65 -7.27 8.95
CA THR A 62 -4.85 -5.93 9.50
C THR A 62 -6.13 -5.88 10.34
N ALA A 63 -6.12 -5.00 11.34
CA ALA A 63 -7.27 -4.77 12.19
C ALA A 63 -8.10 -3.60 11.66
N ALA A 64 -9.43 -3.72 11.68
CA ALA A 64 -10.31 -2.58 11.49
C ALA A 64 -10.12 -1.56 12.62
N ALA A 65 -10.07 -0.26 12.29
CA ALA A 65 -9.85 0.81 13.26
C ALA A 65 -11.15 1.20 13.99
N MET A 66 -11.78 0.21 14.64
CA MET A 66 -13.05 0.36 15.38
C MET A 66 -12.95 -0.27 16.77
N GLU A 67 -13.49 0.39 17.79
CA GLU A 67 -13.52 -0.17 19.13
C GLU A 67 -14.40 -1.43 19.21
N PRO A 68 -13.90 -2.52 19.81
CA PRO A 68 -14.67 -3.76 19.94
C PRO A 68 -16.04 -3.58 20.58
N ALA A 69 -16.15 -2.67 21.56
CA ALA A 69 -17.41 -2.38 22.25
C ALA A 69 -18.48 -1.80 21.30
N GLU A 70 -18.10 -1.00 20.31
CA GLU A 70 -19.03 -0.46 19.30
C GLU A 70 -19.57 -1.58 18.42
N ILE A 71 -18.71 -2.55 18.03
CA ILE A 71 -19.11 -3.71 17.22
C ILE A 71 -20.06 -4.61 18.01
N ASP A 72 -19.73 -4.89 19.28
CA ASP A 72 -20.56 -5.70 20.17
C ASP A 72 -21.94 -5.04 20.38
N GLN A 73 -21.98 -3.71 20.61
CA GLN A 73 -23.22 -2.94 20.79
C GLN A 73 -24.09 -2.92 19.52
N ALA A 74 -23.47 -2.86 18.35
CA ALA A 74 -24.21 -2.87 17.08
C ALA A 74 -24.91 -4.21 16.82
N GLY A 75 -24.41 -5.32 17.39
CA GLY A 75 -25.03 -6.64 17.30
C GLY A 75 -25.09 -7.23 15.89
N VAL A 76 -24.29 -6.69 14.94
CA VAL A 76 -24.29 -7.16 13.53
C VAL A 76 -23.59 -8.53 13.37
N VAL A 77 -22.71 -8.85 14.31
CA VAL A 77 -22.04 -10.14 14.46
C VAL A 77 -22.01 -10.53 15.94
N PRO A 78 -21.91 -11.82 16.28
CA PRO A 78 -21.76 -12.23 17.68
C PRO A 78 -20.39 -11.73 18.22
N PRO A 79 -20.26 -11.42 19.53
CA PRO A 79 -19.00 -10.96 20.13
C PRO A 79 -17.80 -11.90 19.88
N SER A 80 -18.06 -13.20 19.71
CA SER A 80 -17.03 -14.19 19.37
C SER A 80 -16.47 -14.07 17.94
N ALA A 81 -17.13 -13.32 17.06
CA ALA A 81 -16.64 -13.03 15.72
C ALA A 81 -15.68 -11.81 15.68
N VAL A 82 -15.62 -11.03 16.76
CA VAL A 82 -14.65 -9.94 16.91
C VAL A 82 -13.33 -10.55 17.39
N PRO A 83 -12.23 -10.43 16.62
CA PRO A 83 -10.97 -11.09 16.95
C PRO A 83 -10.41 -10.62 18.30
N ASP A 84 -9.87 -11.56 19.08
CA ASP A 84 -9.26 -11.26 20.39
C ASP A 84 -8.08 -10.26 20.29
N TYR A 85 -7.34 -10.31 19.18
CA TYR A 85 -6.25 -9.36 18.98
C TYR A 85 -6.76 -7.91 18.94
N LEU A 86 -7.96 -7.64 18.38
CA LEU A 86 -8.51 -6.29 18.34
C LEU A 86 -8.81 -5.79 19.76
N ARG A 87 -9.43 -6.63 20.60
CA ARG A 87 -9.69 -6.32 22.03
C ARG A 87 -8.40 -6.04 22.78
N THR A 88 -7.37 -6.83 22.53
CA THR A 88 -6.06 -6.70 23.19
C THR A 88 -5.34 -5.44 22.73
N ILE A 89 -5.36 -5.12 21.42
CA ILE A 89 -4.77 -3.88 20.90
C ILE A 89 -5.42 -2.65 21.56
N TYR A 90 -6.75 -2.59 21.59
CA TYR A 90 -7.45 -1.44 22.19
C TYR A 90 -7.18 -1.28 23.69
N ARG A 91 -6.99 -2.39 24.42
CA ARG A 91 -6.69 -2.38 25.85
C ARG A 91 -5.23 -2.02 26.17
N GLU A 92 -4.28 -2.50 25.36
CA GLU A 92 -2.85 -2.50 25.72
C GLU A 92 -2.02 -1.45 24.98
N VAL A 93 -2.41 -1.06 23.74
CA VAL A 93 -1.66 -0.06 22.99
C VAL A 93 -2.09 1.35 23.41
N THR A 94 -1.30 1.95 24.29
CA THR A 94 -1.52 3.32 24.80
C THR A 94 -0.76 4.38 24.00
N ASP A 95 0.33 4.01 23.33
CA ASP A 95 1.10 4.92 22.46
C ASP A 95 0.39 5.06 21.12
N ARG A 96 -0.37 6.14 20.98
CA ARG A 96 -1.14 6.45 19.77
C ARG A 96 -0.63 7.74 19.14
N GLY A 97 -0.44 7.70 17.82
CA GLY A 97 -0.09 8.88 17.02
C GLY A 97 -1.30 9.75 16.71
N PRO A 98 -1.08 10.81 15.93
CA PRO A 98 -2.13 11.79 15.62
C PRO A 98 -3.14 11.31 14.56
N GLY A 99 -2.88 10.20 13.85
CA GLY A 99 -3.77 9.64 12.83
C GLY A 99 -4.72 8.58 13.39
N PRO A 100 -5.67 8.09 12.57
CA PRO A 100 -6.71 7.16 13.03
C PRO A 100 -6.36 5.67 12.87
N HIS A 101 -5.39 5.29 12.02
CA HIS A 101 -5.27 3.93 11.52
C HIS A 101 -4.50 3.01 12.47
N ILE A 102 -4.89 1.74 12.51
CA ILE A 102 -4.11 0.64 13.12
C ILE A 102 -3.29 0.00 12.00
N LEU A 103 -1.98 0.19 12.03
CA LEU A 103 -1.06 -0.29 11.00
C LEU A 103 -0.29 -1.50 11.50
N THR A 104 -0.36 -2.62 10.80
CA THR A 104 0.48 -3.81 11.07
C THR A 104 1.86 -3.59 10.45
N GLY A 105 2.90 -3.70 11.27
CA GLY A 105 4.29 -3.40 10.93
C GLY A 105 5.00 -2.62 12.05
N PRO A 106 6.20 -2.02 11.77
CA PRO A 106 6.84 -1.97 10.47
C PRO A 106 7.67 -3.21 10.14
N ILE A 107 7.77 -3.53 8.85
CA ILE A 107 8.60 -4.58 8.30
C ILE A 107 9.87 -3.95 7.72
N ALA A 108 11.03 -4.42 8.14
CA ALA A 108 12.30 -4.05 7.53
C ALA A 108 12.64 -5.00 6.39
N VAL A 109 13.05 -4.47 5.24
CA VAL A 109 13.61 -5.24 4.13
C VAL A 109 15.11 -5.07 4.11
N ASN A 110 15.87 -6.15 4.30
CA ASN A 110 17.32 -6.11 4.34
C ASN A 110 17.90 -5.49 3.08
N GLY A 111 18.93 -4.66 3.26
CA GLY A 111 19.59 -3.96 2.18
C GLY A 111 18.86 -2.75 1.62
N ALA A 112 17.60 -2.48 1.99
CA ALA A 112 16.91 -1.24 1.57
C ALA A 112 17.58 -0.02 2.22
N GLN A 113 17.91 0.99 1.39
CA GLN A 113 18.57 2.22 1.82
C GLN A 113 17.84 3.46 1.29
N PRO A 114 18.00 4.62 1.94
CA PRO A 114 17.48 5.87 1.41
C PRO A 114 17.88 6.10 -0.05
N GLY A 115 16.90 6.46 -0.88
CA GLY A 115 17.06 6.64 -2.32
C GLY A 115 16.78 5.38 -3.16
N ASP A 116 16.61 4.22 -2.56
CA ASP A 116 16.07 3.04 -3.25
C ASP A 116 14.55 3.18 -3.45
N VAL A 117 13.96 2.21 -4.14
CA VAL A 117 12.50 2.07 -4.24
C VAL A 117 12.12 0.69 -3.70
N LEU A 118 11.12 0.66 -2.82
CA LEU A 118 10.48 -0.58 -2.40
C LEU A 118 9.34 -0.90 -3.37
N GLU A 119 9.47 -2.01 -4.08
CA GLU A 119 8.41 -2.60 -4.90
C GLU A 119 7.65 -3.61 -4.04
N VAL A 120 6.33 -3.42 -3.92
CA VAL A 120 5.43 -4.32 -3.21
C VAL A 120 4.41 -4.86 -4.20
N ARG A 121 4.51 -6.15 -4.50
CA ARG A 121 3.54 -6.87 -5.34
C ARG A 121 2.41 -7.39 -4.46
N ILE A 122 1.20 -6.99 -4.75
CA ILE A 122 0.00 -7.40 -4.04
C ILE A 122 -0.53 -8.68 -4.68
N LEU A 123 -0.19 -9.83 -4.10
CA LEU A 123 -0.48 -11.14 -4.69
C LEU A 123 -1.92 -11.58 -4.45
N ALA A 124 -2.49 -11.25 -3.28
CA ALA A 124 -3.87 -11.55 -2.91
C ALA A 124 -4.34 -10.61 -1.81
N ILE A 125 -5.64 -10.36 -1.76
CA ILE A 125 -6.31 -9.66 -0.65
C ILE A 125 -7.64 -10.36 -0.38
N ASP A 126 -7.89 -10.70 0.89
CA ASP A 126 -9.11 -11.35 1.36
C ASP A 126 -9.72 -10.55 2.53
N LEU A 127 -11.05 -10.59 2.64
CA LEU A 127 -11.77 -10.08 3.80
C LEU A 127 -11.44 -10.96 5.02
N ALA A 128 -10.95 -10.37 6.11
CA ALA A 128 -10.53 -11.12 7.31
C ALA A 128 -11.64 -11.31 8.34
N VAL A 129 -12.61 -10.39 8.38
CA VAL A 129 -13.71 -10.35 9.37
C VAL A 129 -15.07 -10.24 8.69
N ASP A 130 -16.14 -10.57 9.46
CA ASP A 130 -17.52 -10.60 8.96
C ASP A 130 -18.27 -9.29 9.26
N TYR A 131 -17.55 -8.21 9.53
CA TYR A 131 -18.11 -6.88 9.79
C TYR A 131 -17.27 -5.79 9.15
N GLY A 132 -17.91 -4.66 8.93
CA GLY A 132 -17.27 -3.43 8.49
C GLY A 132 -18.07 -2.23 8.98
N TYR A 133 -17.58 -1.05 8.65
CA TYR A 133 -18.30 0.17 8.97
C TYR A 133 -18.04 1.24 7.91
N ASN A 134 -18.94 2.23 7.86
CA ASN A 134 -18.70 3.54 7.26
C ASN A 134 -18.98 4.58 8.35
N ARG A 135 -18.13 5.62 8.43
CA ARG A 135 -18.19 6.61 9.51
C ARG A 135 -17.89 8.00 8.99
N GLN A 136 -18.83 8.88 9.18
CA GLN A 136 -18.63 10.31 9.04
C GLN A 136 -18.36 10.93 10.42
N ARG A 137 -17.37 11.80 10.51
CA ARG A 137 -17.06 12.58 11.72
C ARG A 137 -17.57 14.00 11.58
N PRO A 138 -17.84 14.70 12.69
CA PRO A 138 -18.28 16.09 12.64
C PRO A 138 -17.31 16.98 11.84
N TYR A 139 -17.86 17.76 10.94
CA TYR A 139 -17.15 18.73 10.11
C TYR A 139 -16.04 18.12 9.23
N THR A 140 -16.18 16.86 8.81
CA THR A 140 -15.28 16.19 7.87
C THR A 140 -16.03 15.80 6.59
N GLY A 141 -15.32 15.18 5.65
CA GLY A 141 -15.88 14.86 4.35
C GLY A 141 -15.82 16.03 3.37
N ALA A 142 -16.42 15.85 2.22
CA ALA A 142 -16.46 16.84 1.15
C ALA A 142 -17.53 17.93 1.36
N LEU A 143 -18.51 17.68 2.25
CA LEU A 143 -19.66 18.57 2.54
C LEU A 143 -19.80 18.81 4.06
N PRO A 144 -18.76 19.36 4.73
CA PRO A 144 -18.71 19.43 6.19
C PRO A 144 -19.80 20.31 6.81
N GLU A 145 -20.28 21.35 6.08
CA GLU A 145 -21.32 22.24 6.56
C GLU A 145 -22.73 21.62 6.46
N GLU A 146 -22.94 20.71 5.48
CA GLU A 146 -24.24 20.04 5.27
C GLU A 146 -24.37 18.82 6.20
N PHE A 147 -23.24 18.20 6.58
CA PHE A 147 -23.18 17.04 7.45
C PHE A 147 -22.31 17.32 8.70
N PRO A 148 -22.71 18.23 9.59
CA PRO A 148 -21.87 18.65 10.73
C PRO A 148 -21.87 17.64 11.88
N GLY A 149 -22.69 16.60 11.83
CA GLY A 149 -22.86 15.61 12.88
C GLY A 149 -21.97 14.38 12.74
N PHE A 150 -22.04 13.52 13.76
CA PHE A 150 -21.47 12.18 13.71
C PHE A 150 -22.51 11.20 13.16
N PHE A 151 -22.10 10.42 12.18
CA PHE A 151 -22.92 9.31 11.67
C PHE A 151 -22.02 8.08 11.49
N GLN A 152 -22.54 6.92 11.88
CA GLN A 152 -21.84 5.65 11.71
C GLN A 152 -22.81 4.54 11.38
N ARG A 153 -22.42 3.71 10.43
CA ARG A 153 -23.12 2.47 10.12
C ARG A 153 -22.15 1.30 10.24
N ILE A 154 -22.39 0.42 11.22
CA ILE A 154 -21.69 -0.86 11.31
C ILE A 154 -22.54 -1.87 10.55
N VAL A 155 -21.90 -2.65 9.69
CA VAL A 155 -22.56 -3.56 8.76
C VAL A 155 -22.00 -4.98 8.88
N LYS A 156 -22.86 -5.96 8.61
CA LYS A 156 -22.42 -7.36 8.45
C LYS A 156 -21.86 -7.55 7.05
N ILE A 157 -20.71 -8.19 6.95
CA ILE A 157 -20.10 -8.60 5.69
C ILE A 157 -20.42 -10.08 5.43
N ASN A 158 -20.90 -10.38 4.24
CA ASN A 158 -21.00 -11.73 3.74
C ASN A 158 -19.75 -12.05 2.92
N ARG A 159 -18.74 -12.67 3.55
CA ARG A 159 -17.47 -13.00 2.86
C ARG A 159 -17.63 -13.99 1.73
N ASN A 160 -18.60 -14.90 1.79
CA ASN A 160 -18.83 -15.88 0.73
C ASN A 160 -19.43 -15.23 -0.51
N ALA A 161 -20.43 -14.37 -0.34
CA ALA A 161 -21.04 -13.60 -1.43
C ALA A 161 -20.21 -12.36 -1.80
N LYS A 162 -19.23 -11.98 -0.98
CA LYS A 162 -18.44 -10.74 -1.10
C LYS A 162 -19.35 -9.52 -1.24
N THR A 163 -20.26 -9.35 -0.30
CA THR A 163 -21.23 -8.24 -0.28
C THR A 163 -21.47 -7.74 1.13
N THR A 164 -21.95 -6.52 1.23
CA THR A 164 -22.57 -5.95 2.43
C THR A 164 -23.79 -5.12 2.05
N GLU A 165 -24.75 -4.99 2.97
CA GLU A 165 -25.92 -4.13 2.80
C GLU A 165 -25.74 -2.89 3.67
N ILE A 166 -25.63 -1.71 3.03
CA ILE A 166 -25.41 -0.44 3.72
C ILE A 166 -26.71 0.24 4.14
N ALA A 167 -27.79 -0.01 3.41
CA ALA A 167 -29.14 0.44 3.70
C ALA A 167 -30.13 -0.59 3.11
N PRO A 168 -31.41 -0.63 3.54
CA PRO A 168 -32.37 -1.59 3.04
C PRO A 168 -32.42 -1.63 1.51
N GLY A 169 -32.07 -2.78 0.92
CA GLY A 169 -32.05 -3.00 -0.53
C GLY A 169 -30.83 -2.43 -1.25
N VAL A 170 -29.86 -1.81 -0.53
CA VAL A 170 -28.63 -1.27 -1.12
C VAL A 170 -27.46 -2.18 -0.80
N VAL A 171 -27.15 -3.08 -1.73
CA VAL A 171 -26.09 -4.08 -1.60
C VAL A 171 -24.82 -3.60 -2.30
N ILE A 172 -23.73 -3.50 -1.55
CA ILE A 172 -22.41 -3.09 -2.05
C ILE A 172 -21.56 -4.33 -2.32
N PRO A 173 -21.00 -4.50 -3.53
CA PRO A 173 -20.05 -5.56 -3.84
C PRO A 173 -18.68 -5.28 -3.19
N LEU A 174 -18.04 -6.32 -2.64
CA LEU A 174 -16.74 -6.28 -1.99
C LEU A 174 -15.73 -7.19 -2.73
N GLU A 175 -15.83 -7.26 -4.05
CA GLU A 175 -15.03 -8.17 -4.88
C GLU A 175 -13.57 -7.75 -5.04
N ARG A 176 -13.30 -6.45 -4.87
CA ARG A 176 -11.97 -5.87 -5.04
C ARG A 176 -11.56 -5.06 -3.80
N PRO A 177 -11.41 -5.74 -2.64
CA PRO A 177 -10.92 -5.06 -1.45
C PRO A 177 -9.48 -4.59 -1.67
N PHE A 178 -9.08 -3.52 -0.97
CA PHE A 178 -7.75 -2.96 -1.05
C PHE A 178 -7.35 -2.34 0.29
N PHE A 179 -6.06 -2.06 0.47
CA PHE A 179 -5.58 -1.34 1.65
C PHE A 179 -5.50 0.15 1.32
N GLY A 180 -6.22 0.97 2.06
CA GLY A 180 -6.14 2.42 1.98
C GLY A 180 -4.76 2.92 2.36
N THR A 181 -4.20 2.35 3.42
CA THR A 181 -2.88 2.72 3.93
C THR A 181 -1.84 1.63 3.67
N MET A 182 -0.89 1.94 2.78
CA MET A 182 0.36 1.20 2.58
C MET A 182 1.50 2.21 2.50
N GLY A 183 2.47 2.16 3.42
CA GLY A 183 3.53 3.17 3.42
C GLY A 183 4.84 2.68 4.00
N VAL A 184 5.90 3.43 3.70
CA VAL A 184 7.23 3.27 4.28
C VAL A 184 7.47 4.34 5.34
N ALA A 185 8.52 4.19 6.15
CA ALA A 185 8.90 5.24 7.08
C ALA A 185 9.25 6.55 6.35
N PRO A 186 8.84 7.72 6.88
CA PRO A 186 9.17 9.03 6.33
C PRO A 186 10.66 9.33 6.49
N LEU A 187 11.10 10.47 5.94
CA LEU A 187 12.42 11.03 6.24
C LEU A 187 12.63 11.13 7.76
N PRO A 188 13.75 10.66 8.31
CA PRO A 188 13.99 10.68 9.77
C PRO A 188 13.81 12.06 10.40
N ALA A 189 14.15 13.14 9.68
CA ALA A 189 13.98 14.52 10.14
C ALA A 189 12.51 14.94 10.33
N MET A 190 11.55 14.24 9.74
CA MET A 190 10.12 14.50 9.93
C MET A 190 9.59 13.95 11.28
N GLY A 191 10.36 13.07 11.92
CA GLY A 191 9.95 12.43 13.17
C GLY A 191 8.72 11.53 12.98
N ARG A 192 7.80 11.63 13.94
CA ARG A 192 6.55 10.86 13.98
C ARG A 192 5.45 11.65 13.26
N ILE A 193 5.06 11.18 12.08
CA ILE A 193 4.00 11.82 11.27
C ILE A 193 2.66 11.08 11.40
N SER A 194 1.56 11.80 11.13
CA SER A 194 0.20 11.22 11.12
C SER A 194 0.06 10.15 10.04
N SER A 195 -0.71 9.11 10.33
CA SER A 195 -1.11 8.10 9.35
C SER A 195 -2.26 8.56 8.44
N GLY A 196 -2.94 9.69 8.74
CA GLY A 196 -4.06 10.17 7.93
C GLY A 196 -3.62 10.72 6.57
N PRO A 197 -2.89 11.84 6.49
CA PRO A 197 -2.51 12.40 5.20
C PRO A 197 -1.52 11.52 4.44
N PRO A 198 -1.77 11.20 3.14
CA PRO A 198 -0.78 10.57 2.29
C PRO A 198 0.34 11.55 1.91
N GLY A 199 1.46 11.02 1.41
CA GLY A 199 2.58 11.84 1.00
C GLY A 199 3.63 11.07 0.21
N VAL A 200 4.86 11.61 0.16
CA VAL A 200 5.98 10.96 -0.54
C VAL A 200 6.31 9.58 0.03
N HIS A 201 6.00 9.32 1.31
CA HIS A 201 6.12 8.03 1.99
C HIS A 201 5.00 7.04 1.59
N THR A 202 4.13 7.42 0.67
CA THR A 202 2.89 6.75 0.27
C THR A 202 1.82 6.90 1.36
N GLY A 203 1.77 6.01 2.35
CA GLY A 203 0.83 6.12 3.48
C GLY A 203 -0.62 5.90 3.03
N ASN A 204 -1.50 6.78 3.46
CA ASN A 204 -2.95 6.69 3.24
C ASN A 204 -3.36 7.22 1.85
N ILE A 205 -3.05 6.46 0.81
CA ILE A 205 -3.34 6.87 -0.57
C ILE A 205 -4.80 6.64 -1.00
N ASP A 206 -5.51 5.73 -0.36
CA ASP A 206 -6.91 5.37 -0.62
C ASP A 206 -7.21 5.10 -2.10
N ASN A 207 -6.28 4.43 -2.76
CA ASN A 207 -6.37 4.17 -4.19
C ASN A 207 -6.92 2.77 -4.47
N LYS A 208 -8.21 2.67 -4.79
CA LYS A 208 -8.90 1.40 -5.07
C LYS A 208 -8.36 0.64 -6.29
N ASP A 209 -7.56 1.29 -7.15
CA ASP A 209 -6.93 0.63 -8.29
C ASP A 209 -5.63 -0.08 -7.91
N VAL A 210 -5.15 0.12 -6.66
CA VAL A 210 -4.00 -0.58 -6.05
C VAL A 210 -4.49 -1.77 -5.21
N ALA A 211 -5.22 -2.68 -5.84
CA ALA A 211 -5.77 -3.91 -5.26
C ALA A 211 -4.92 -5.15 -5.60
N ALA A 212 -5.45 -6.35 -5.33
CA ALA A 212 -4.79 -7.59 -5.70
C ALA A 212 -4.45 -7.66 -7.19
N GLY A 213 -3.23 -8.07 -7.52
CA GLY A 213 -2.66 -8.07 -8.88
C GLY A 213 -1.93 -6.78 -9.26
N ALA A 214 -2.02 -5.73 -8.43
CA ALA A 214 -1.23 -4.52 -8.62
C ALA A 214 0.16 -4.63 -7.97
N THR A 215 1.06 -3.77 -8.44
CA THR A 215 2.38 -3.53 -7.83
C THR A 215 2.48 -2.07 -7.43
N LEU A 216 2.87 -1.82 -6.18
CA LEU A 216 3.09 -0.48 -5.64
C LEU A 216 4.59 -0.22 -5.50
N TYR A 217 5.05 0.94 -5.95
CA TYR A 217 6.44 1.40 -5.88
C TYR A 217 6.52 2.60 -4.95
N MET A 218 7.30 2.49 -3.89
CA MET A 218 7.44 3.50 -2.84
C MET A 218 8.88 3.98 -2.73
N PRO A 219 9.14 5.30 -2.74
CA PRO A 219 10.47 5.84 -2.44
C PRO A 219 10.90 5.46 -1.02
N VAL A 220 12.13 5.01 -0.84
CA VAL A 220 12.67 4.65 0.49
C VAL A 220 13.42 5.85 1.09
N TYR A 221 13.07 6.22 2.32
CA TYR A 221 13.66 7.34 3.06
C TYR A 221 14.43 6.95 4.31
N ALA A 222 14.23 5.73 4.80
CA ALA A 222 14.91 5.17 5.97
C ALA A 222 15.48 3.79 5.66
N ALA A 223 16.57 3.41 6.32
CA ALA A 223 17.14 2.07 6.20
C ALA A 223 16.08 1.00 6.55
N GLY A 224 16.03 -0.05 5.74
CA GLY A 224 15.03 -1.10 5.86
C GLY A 224 13.66 -0.74 5.28
N ALA A 225 13.46 0.46 4.73
CA ALA A 225 12.18 0.99 4.25
C ALA A 225 11.11 1.10 5.35
N LEU A 226 10.99 0.13 6.26
CA LEU A 226 10.05 0.08 7.39
C LEU A 226 8.59 0.17 6.92
N PHE A 227 8.17 -0.80 6.13
CA PHE A 227 6.83 -0.88 5.56
C PHE A 227 5.77 -1.21 6.61
N SER A 228 4.65 -0.49 6.57
CA SER A 228 3.46 -0.78 7.37
C SER A 228 2.20 -0.68 6.53
N VAL A 229 1.18 -1.47 6.89
CA VAL A 229 -0.07 -1.59 6.16
C VAL A 229 -1.26 -1.68 7.12
N GLY A 230 -2.36 -1.05 6.75
CA GLY A 230 -3.61 -1.06 7.51
C GLY A 230 -4.75 -0.51 6.70
N ASP A 231 -5.82 -0.10 7.39
CA ASP A 231 -6.91 0.62 6.77
C ASP A 231 -7.52 -0.17 5.62
N GLY A 232 -8.12 -1.30 5.97
CA GLY A 232 -8.67 -2.23 5.01
C GLY A 232 -10.02 -1.78 4.49
N HIS A 233 -10.12 -1.54 3.19
CA HIS A 233 -11.32 -1.12 2.49
C HIS A 233 -11.96 -2.29 1.75
N GLY A 234 -13.19 -2.66 2.13
CA GLY A 234 -13.99 -3.63 1.39
C GLY A 234 -14.46 -3.07 0.05
N ALA A 235 -14.87 -1.80 0.04
CA ALA A 235 -15.25 -1.03 -1.16
C ALA A 235 -15.12 0.47 -0.90
N GLN A 236 -14.78 1.23 -1.94
CA GLN A 236 -14.73 2.70 -1.92
C GLN A 236 -15.10 3.25 -3.30
N GLY A 237 -15.84 4.35 -3.32
CA GLY A 237 -16.02 5.19 -4.50
C GLY A 237 -14.80 6.10 -4.74
N GLN A 238 -14.53 6.51 -5.98
CA GLN A 238 -13.53 7.54 -6.23
C GLN A 238 -13.93 8.83 -5.51
N GLY A 239 -12.98 9.43 -4.78
CA GLY A 239 -13.18 10.64 -3.99
C GLY A 239 -13.37 10.42 -2.50
N GLU A 240 -13.81 9.23 -2.05
CA GLU A 240 -14.01 8.88 -0.62
C GLU A 240 -14.72 9.98 0.18
N VAL A 241 -15.82 10.46 -0.39
CA VAL A 241 -16.37 11.80 -0.10
C VAL A 241 -16.90 12.03 1.31
N ASP A 242 -17.21 10.97 2.09
CA ASP A 242 -17.70 11.11 3.47
C ASP A 242 -16.63 10.81 4.54
N LEU A 243 -15.37 10.60 4.16
CA LEU A 243 -14.21 10.29 5.02
C LEU A 243 -13.93 8.79 5.19
N SER A 244 -14.81 7.89 4.80
CA SER A 244 -14.62 6.45 4.98
C SER A 244 -15.06 5.65 3.76
N ALA A 245 -14.43 4.51 3.59
CA ALA A 245 -14.88 3.43 2.73
C ALA A 245 -15.90 2.53 3.45
N VAL A 246 -16.09 1.30 2.98
CA VAL A 246 -16.51 0.18 3.82
C VAL A 246 -15.26 -0.34 4.53
N GLU A 247 -14.97 0.23 5.69
CA GLU A 247 -13.82 -0.08 6.52
C GLU A 247 -13.93 -1.48 7.11
N THR A 248 -12.87 -2.28 7.05
CA THR A 248 -12.88 -3.66 7.57
C THR A 248 -11.46 -4.19 7.84
N GLY A 249 -11.35 -5.35 8.46
CA GLY A 249 -10.09 -6.10 8.54
C GLY A 249 -9.83 -6.87 7.25
N LEU A 250 -8.60 -6.80 6.75
CA LEU A 250 -8.17 -7.50 5.55
C LEU A 250 -6.96 -8.39 5.82
N ARG A 251 -6.79 -9.42 4.98
CA ARG A 251 -5.58 -10.22 4.90
C ARG A 251 -4.98 -10.08 3.52
N GLY A 252 -3.75 -9.56 3.44
CA GLY A 252 -3.01 -9.40 2.20
C GLY A 252 -1.81 -10.32 2.12
N ARG A 253 -1.45 -10.78 0.92
CA ARG A 253 -0.22 -11.50 0.63
C ARG A 253 0.63 -10.65 -0.29
N PHE A 254 1.83 -10.27 0.17
CA PHE A 254 2.69 -9.30 -0.48
C PHE A 254 4.08 -9.88 -0.74
N GLN A 255 4.66 -9.58 -1.91
CA GLN A 255 6.07 -9.83 -2.18
C GLN A 255 6.83 -8.50 -2.16
N PHE A 256 7.96 -8.46 -1.46
CA PHE A 256 8.78 -7.26 -1.25
C PHE A 256 10.08 -7.34 -2.05
N ILE A 257 10.35 -6.33 -2.87
CA ILE A 257 11.56 -6.29 -3.71
C ILE A 257 12.21 -4.91 -3.59
N VAL A 258 13.50 -4.88 -3.28
CA VAL A 258 14.28 -3.62 -3.26
C VAL A 258 14.83 -3.33 -4.66
N ARG A 259 14.48 -2.17 -5.21
CA ARG A 259 14.93 -1.68 -6.51
C ARG A 259 16.04 -0.64 -6.35
N LYS A 260 17.29 -1.06 -6.56
CA LYS A 260 18.48 -0.21 -6.40
C LYS A 260 18.67 0.83 -7.50
N ASN A 261 18.18 0.53 -8.70
CA ASN A 261 18.40 1.33 -9.90
C ASN A 261 17.18 2.16 -10.32
N LEU A 262 16.12 2.15 -9.51
CA LEU A 262 14.95 2.99 -9.72
C LEU A 262 15.01 4.19 -8.78
N ARG A 263 14.55 5.35 -9.24
CA ARG A 263 14.43 6.58 -8.44
C ARG A 263 13.04 7.15 -8.63
N LEU A 264 12.36 7.43 -7.54
CA LEU A 264 11.03 8.03 -7.54
C LEU A 264 10.99 9.20 -6.56
N THR A 265 10.25 10.25 -6.91
CA THR A 265 9.89 11.34 -6.00
C THR A 265 8.54 11.06 -5.35
N TRP A 266 7.61 10.54 -6.12
CA TRP A 266 6.25 10.20 -5.71
C TRP A 266 6.00 8.69 -5.85
N PRO A 267 5.06 8.12 -5.08
CA PRO A 267 4.67 6.74 -5.28
C PRO A 267 4.08 6.53 -6.68
N ARG A 268 4.29 5.35 -7.22
CA ARG A 268 3.68 4.89 -8.47
C ARG A 268 3.13 3.49 -8.26
N ALA A 269 2.19 3.10 -9.11
CA ALA A 269 1.74 1.73 -9.15
C ALA A 269 1.58 1.24 -10.59
N GLU A 270 1.37 -0.06 -10.73
CA GLU A 270 0.96 -0.63 -12.00
C GLU A 270 0.03 -1.83 -11.79
N THR A 271 -0.83 -2.03 -12.76
CA THR A 271 -1.68 -3.21 -12.92
C THR A 271 -1.27 -3.98 -14.18
N ALA A 272 -1.94 -5.06 -14.48
CA ALA A 272 -1.74 -5.76 -15.75
C ALA A 272 -1.96 -4.85 -16.97
N THR A 273 -2.86 -3.87 -16.88
CA THR A 273 -3.34 -3.05 -17.99
C THR A 273 -2.89 -1.58 -17.95
N HIS A 274 -2.51 -1.05 -16.80
CA HIS A 274 -2.18 0.38 -16.64
C HIS A 274 -0.91 0.58 -15.81
N TRP A 275 -0.18 1.65 -16.10
CA TRP A 275 0.71 2.30 -15.14
C TRP A 275 -0.08 3.40 -14.43
N ILE A 276 0.22 3.60 -13.15
CA ILE A 276 -0.50 4.54 -12.29
C ILE A 276 0.51 5.52 -11.71
N VAL A 277 0.30 6.80 -11.97
CA VAL A 277 1.04 7.91 -11.34
C VAL A 277 0.16 8.59 -10.32
N MET A 278 0.76 9.23 -9.32
CA MET A 278 0.01 9.90 -8.25
C MET A 278 0.47 11.34 -8.06
N GLY A 279 -0.48 12.21 -7.82
CA GLY A 279 -0.26 13.58 -7.38
C GLY A 279 -1.00 13.82 -6.06
N LEU A 280 -0.26 14.23 -5.03
CA LEU A 280 -0.75 14.40 -3.67
C LEU A 280 -0.49 15.84 -3.21
N ASN A 281 -1.54 16.57 -2.84
CA ASN A 281 -1.43 17.94 -2.37
C ASN A 281 -2.71 18.36 -1.61
N PRO A 282 -2.64 19.23 -0.58
CA PRO A 282 -3.84 19.79 0.05
C PRO A 282 -4.77 20.51 -0.93
N ASN A 283 -4.22 21.11 -1.98
CA ASN A 283 -4.98 21.70 -3.08
C ASN A 283 -5.17 20.68 -4.21
N LEU A 284 -6.42 20.41 -4.59
CA LEU A 284 -6.75 19.39 -5.59
C LEU A 284 -6.21 19.74 -6.99
N GLU A 285 -6.22 21.05 -7.35
CA GLU A 285 -5.67 21.51 -8.63
C GLU A 285 -4.15 21.28 -8.70
N GLU A 286 -3.43 21.54 -7.60
CA GLU A 286 -1.99 21.23 -7.53
C GLU A 286 -1.74 19.73 -7.54
N ALA A 287 -2.58 18.92 -6.89
CA ALA A 287 -2.50 17.46 -6.99
C ALA A 287 -2.63 17.00 -8.46
N MET A 288 -3.56 17.58 -9.21
CA MET A 288 -3.70 17.32 -10.65
C MET A 288 -2.46 17.72 -11.43
N ARG A 289 -1.90 18.90 -11.18
CA ARG A 289 -0.66 19.38 -11.84
C ARG A 289 0.53 18.47 -11.55
N ILE A 290 0.65 17.97 -10.32
CA ILE A 290 1.68 17.00 -9.94
C ILE A 290 1.47 15.69 -10.71
N ALA A 291 0.26 15.13 -10.74
CA ALA A 291 -0.05 13.90 -11.46
C ALA A 291 0.28 14.01 -12.96
N VAL A 292 -0.06 15.13 -13.61
CA VAL A 292 0.28 15.39 -15.02
C VAL A 292 1.80 15.46 -15.22
N ARG A 293 2.54 16.17 -14.35
CA ARG A 293 4.01 16.23 -14.43
C ARG A 293 4.64 14.85 -14.27
N GLU A 294 4.13 14.04 -13.31
CA GLU A 294 4.58 12.66 -13.10
C GLU A 294 4.28 11.78 -14.31
N THR A 295 3.12 11.96 -14.97
CA THR A 295 2.79 11.24 -16.22
C THR A 295 3.79 11.59 -17.32
N ILE A 296 4.04 12.87 -17.58
CA ILE A 296 4.99 13.32 -18.61
C ILE A 296 6.40 12.77 -18.30
N GLY A 297 6.84 12.91 -17.06
CA GLY A 297 8.14 12.38 -16.61
C GLY A 297 8.27 10.88 -16.78
N PHE A 298 7.21 10.12 -16.41
CA PHE A 298 7.17 8.67 -16.61
C PHE A 298 7.25 8.31 -18.10
N LEU A 299 6.45 8.93 -18.94
CA LEU A 299 6.39 8.62 -20.38
C LEU A 299 7.72 8.91 -21.07
N THR A 300 8.33 10.07 -20.82
CA THR A 300 9.62 10.44 -21.44
C THR A 300 10.77 9.57 -20.92
N GLN A 301 10.73 9.14 -19.67
CA GLN A 301 11.72 8.21 -19.10
C GLN A 301 11.55 6.79 -19.68
N ARG A 302 10.30 6.32 -19.80
CA ARG A 302 9.98 4.96 -20.26
C ARG A 302 10.13 4.81 -21.76
N PHE A 303 9.82 5.88 -22.50
CA PHE A 303 9.84 5.98 -23.95
C PHE A 303 10.69 7.16 -24.42
N PRO A 304 12.02 7.03 -24.42
CA PRO A 304 12.95 8.15 -24.65
C PRO A 304 12.85 8.80 -26.05
N LYS A 305 12.09 8.21 -26.95
CA LYS A 305 11.82 8.80 -28.28
C LYS A 305 10.68 9.81 -28.26
N LEU A 306 9.84 9.82 -27.22
CA LEU A 306 8.79 10.81 -27.08
C LEU A 306 9.36 12.15 -26.60
N SER A 307 8.99 13.22 -27.30
CA SER A 307 9.20 14.57 -26.81
C SER A 307 8.31 14.86 -25.58
N ARG A 308 8.60 15.91 -24.84
CA ARG A 308 7.75 16.34 -23.71
C ARG A 308 6.37 16.78 -24.18
N GLU A 309 6.31 17.42 -25.34
CA GLU A 309 5.07 17.86 -25.98
C GLU A 309 4.20 16.67 -26.38
N GLU A 310 4.76 15.65 -27.03
CA GLU A 310 4.06 14.42 -27.37
C GLU A 310 3.57 13.67 -26.12
N ALA A 311 4.42 13.57 -25.09
CA ALA A 311 4.02 13.00 -23.81
C ALA A 311 2.86 13.78 -23.19
N TYR A 312 2.87 15.12 -23.25
CA TYR A 312 1.78 15.95 -22.75
C TYR A 312 0.49 15.77 -23.57
N MET A 313 0.58 15.64 -24.90
CA MET A 313 -0.57 15.33 -25.75
C MET A 313 -1.17 13.97 -25.39
N ILE A 314 -0.35 12.94 -25.15
CA ILE A 314 -0.80 11.62 -24.70
C ILE A 314 -1.55 11.72 -23.37
N THR A 315 -1.08 12.53 -22.41
CA THR A 315 -1.78 12.71 -21.14
C THR A 315 -3.19 13.27 -21.31
N SER A 316 -3.42 14.10 -22.34
CA SER A 316 -4.72 14.71 -22.62
C SER A 316 -5.71 13.79 -23.32
N ILE A 317 -5.21 12.88 -24.18
CA ILE A 317 -6.08 12.09 -25.05
C ILE A 317 -6.24 10.63 -24.63
N ALA A 318 -5.40 10.14 -23.69
CA ALA A 318 -5.36 8.72 -23.36
C ALA A 318 -5.20 8.39 -21.88
N VAL A 319 -4.96 9.36 -21.01
CA VAL A 319 -4.78 9.12 -19.57
C VAL A 319 -5.99 9.62 -18.82
N ASP A 320 -6.69 8.71 -18.12
CA ASP A 320 -7.79 9.07 -17.23
C ASP A 320 -7.23 9.49 -15.86
N TYR A 321 -7.60 10.71 -15.42
CA TYR A 321 -7.25 11.22 -14.11
C TYR A 321 -8.44 11.13 -13.18
N HIS A 322 -8.28 10.38 -12.07
CA HIS A 322 -9.32 10.16 -11.09
C HIS A 322 -9.01 10.95 -9.81
N VAL A 323 -10.04 11.47 -9.18
CA VAL A 323 -9.95 11.97 -7.81
C VAL A 323 -9.90 10.77 -6.89
N THR A 324 -8.75 10.49 -6.31
CA THR A 324 -8.53 9.31 -5.46
C THR A 324 -9.30 9.43 -4.15
N GLN A 325 -9.04 10.51 -3.41
CA GLN A 325 -9.76 10.95 -2.22
C GLN A 325 -9.61 12.47 -2.02
N VAL A 326 -10.54 13.09 -1.25
CA VAL A 326 -10.55 14.54 -0.99
C VAL A 326 -10.62 14.89 0.51
N VAL A 327 -10.44 13.90 1.40
CA VAL A 327 -10.87 14.01 2.81
C VAL A 327 -9.74 13.94 3.85
N ASP A 328 -8.52 13.55 3.49
CA ASP A 328 -7.42 13.31 4.45
C ASP A 328 -6.47 14.49 4.67
N GLY A 329 -6.93 15.70 4.40
CA GLY A 329 -6.08 16.90 4.48
C GLY A 329 -5.14 17.04 3.29
N THR A 330 -4.49 15.97 2.83
CA THR A 330 -3.80 15.87 1.54
C THR A 330 -4.69 15.11 0.58
N LYS A 331 -5.10 15.75 -0.51
CA LYS A 331 -5.97 15.17 -1.54
C LYS A 331 -5.15 14.41 -2.57
N GLY A 332 -5.76 13.38 -3.19
CA GLY A 332 -5.12 12.52 -4.18
C GLY A 332 -5.74 12.63 -5.57
N ILE A 333 -4.88 12.75 -6.57
CA ILE A 333 -5.22 12.47 -7.98
C ILE A 333 -4.31 11.35 -8.45
N HIS A 334 -4.89 10.36 -9.15
CA HIS A 334 -4.06 9.38 -9.85
C HIS A 334 -4.41 9.32 -11.34
N GLY A 335 -3.37 9.17 -12.16
CA GLY A 335 -3.49 9.03 -13.62
C GLY A 335 -3.32 7.59 -14.04
N MET A 336 -4.29 7.07 -14.79
CA MET A 336 -4.33 5.71 -15.34
C MET A 336 -3.81 5.72 -16.77
N ILE A 337 -2.56 5.30 -16.97
CA ILE A 337 -1.90 5.29 -18.28
C ILE A 337 -2.10 3.90 -18.90
N PRO A 338 -2.92 3.73 -19.97
CA PRO A 338 -3.18 2.43 -20.54
C PRO A 338 -1.94 1.88 -21.28
N LYS A 339 -1.51 0.67 -20.89
CA LYS A 339 -0.35 -0.01 -21.52
C LYS A 339 -0.60 -0.35 -23.00
N SER A 340 -1.86 -0.58 -23.37
CA SER A 340 -2.27 -1.03 -24.70
C SER A 340 -2.02 -0.02 -25.81
N ILE A 341 -1.85 1.26 -25.50
CA ILE A 341 -1.59 2.29 -26.51
C ILE A 341 -0.13 2.30 -27.03
N PHE A 342 0.78 1.63 -26.32
CA PHE A 342 2.21 1.58 -26.67
C PHE A 342 2.52 0.30 -27.46
N VAL A 343 2.23 0.32 -28.76
CA VAL A 343 2.42 -0.83 -29.66
C VAL A 343 3.88 -0.93 -30.12
N GLY A 344 4.46 -2.14 -30.03
CA GLY A 344 5.80 -2.42 -30.57
C GLY A 344 6.95 -1.81 -29.79
N GLN A 345 6.75 -1.53 -28.49
CA GLN A 345 7.78 -0.95 -27.62
C GLN A 345 8.14 -1.88 -26.46
#